data_9577aa30caf31a149aa7e9032a43889a
#
_entry.id   9577aa30caf31a149aa7e9032a43889a
#
_cell.length_a   1.000
_cell.length_b   1.000
_cell.length_c   1.000
_cell.angle_alpha   90.00
_cell.angle_beta   90.00
_cell.angle_gamma   90.00
#
_symmetry.space_group_name_H-M   'P 1'
#
loop_
_entity.id
_entity.type
_entity.pdbx_description
1 polymer ?
#
loop_
_entity_poly.entity_id
_entity_poly.type
_entity_poly.pdbx_seq_one_letter_code
_entity_poly.pdbx_strand_id
1 'polypeptide(L)'
;MASPYSITITNGTGTESVLNDTYNVTANVTGYDNQTLTPTTISVVEGTDTYNFKIGATGTLTIHVTEEGTTTSTPIVGAQFQRTDSTGTVYGPVITTDASGNAIFQNVPYSPTSAPIIYYKQISSDGNHEFSTQVQNTTLTTQTATIELENKTPTPRTFTLTDTNYENLPVSTGTLTLTSN
;
A
#
# COMPACT_ATOMS: atom_id res chain seq x y z
N MET A 1 14.57 -24.22 -32.96
CA MET A 1 13.91 -23.46 -31.89
C MET A 1 12.41 -23.56 -32.15
N ALA A 2 11.67 -24.09 -31.17
CA ALA A 2 10.21 -24.08 -31.27
C ALA A 2 9.73 -22.61 -31.23
N SER A 3 8.78 -22.28 -32.09
CA SER A 3 8.14 -20.95 -32.10
C SER A 3 7.36 -20.76 -30.82
N PRO A 4 7.23 -19.55 -30.26
CA PRO A 4 6.37 -19.34 -29.09
C PRO A 4 4.93 -19.71 -29.43
N TYR A 5 4.30 -20.50 -28.58
CA TYR A 5 2.88 -20.82 -28.67
C TYR A 5 2.06 -19.76 -27.94
N SER A 6 0.91 -19.38 -28.50
CA SER A 6 -0.04 -18.47 -27.87
C SER A 6 -1.36 -19.18 -27.63
N ILE A 7 -1.77 -19.28 -26.39
CA ILE A 7 -3.00 -19.95 -25.99
C ILE A 7 -4.02 -18.89 -25.60
N THR A 8 -5.14 -18.85 -26.30
CA THR A 8 -6.25 -17.97 -25.95
C THR A 8 -7.08 -18.63 -24.84
N ILE A 9 -7.24 -17.94 -23.71
CA ILE A 9 -8.04 -18.41 -22.59
C ILE A 9 -9.45 -17.82 -22.69
N THR A 10 -10.45 -18.69 -22.69
CA THR A 10 -11.87 -18.34 -22.67
C THR A 10 -12.54 -19.11 -21.55
N ASN A 11 -13.23 -18.42 -20.63
CA ASN A 11 -13.86 -19.01 -19.46
C ASN A 11 -12.91 -19.90 -18.62
N GLY A 12 -11.66 -19.47 -18.49
CA GLY A 12 -10.65 -20.15 -17.67
C GLY A 12 -9.95 -21.32 -18.36
N THR A 13 -10.26 -21.65 -19.60
CA THR A 13 -9.65 -22.75 -20.35
C THR A 13 -9.14 -22.30 -21.70
N GLY A 14 -8.08 -22.94 -22.18
CA GLY A 14 -7.54 -22.78 -23.53
C GLY A 14 -6.83 -24.06 -23.94
N THR A 15 -6.80 -24.37 -25.21
CA THR A 15 -6.14 -25.55 -25.78
C THR A 15 -5.23 -25.14 -26.92
N GLU A 16 -4.07 -25.80 -27.00
CA GLU A 16 -3.12 -25.63 -28.11
C GLU A 16 -2.32 -26.92 -28.25
N SER A 17 -1.97 -27.25 -29.49
CA SER A 17 -1.09 -28.39 -29.79
C SER A 17 0.36 -27.93 -29.70
N VAL A 18 1.08 -28.43 -28.73
CA VAL A 18 2.48 -28.06 -28.48
C VAL A 18 3.40 -29.30 -28.58
N LEU A 19 4.65 -29.08 -28.90
CA LEU A 19 5.66 -30.15 -28.90
C LEU A 19 6.09 -30.50 -27.47
N ASN A 20 6.59 -31.72 -27.27
CA ASN A 20 7.24 -32.11 -26.05
C ASN A 20 8.49 -31.26 -25.82
N ASP A 21 8.50 -30.43 -24.81
CA ASP A 21 9.62 -29.56 -24.43
C ASP A 21 9.36 -28.93 -23.05
N THR A 22 10.33 -28.19 -22.55
CA THR A 22 10.16 -27.34 -21.36
C THR A 22 9.88 -25.90 -21.79
N TYR A 23 8.76 -25.34 -21.31
CA TYR A 23 8.31 -24.01 -21.66
C TYR A 23 8.29 -23.08 -20.47
N ASN A 24 8.81 -21.87 -20.64
CA ASN A 24 8.49 -20.75 -19.77
C ASN A 24 7.11 -20.22 -20.12
N VAL A 25 6.28 -20.00 -19.11
CA VAL A 25 4.89 -19.57 -19.28
C VAL A 25 4.74 -18.15 -18.79
N THR A 26 4.11 -17.32 -19.62
CA THR A 26 3.71 -15.95 -19.28
C THR A 26 2.23 -15.76 -19.54
N ALA A 27 1.58 -14.91 -18.79
CA ALA A 27 0.21 -14.51 -19.03
C ALA A 27 0.11 -12.99 -19.16
N ASN A 28 -0.82 -12.54 -19.99
CA ASN A 28 -1.17 -11.13 -20.12
C ASN A 28 -2.70 -11.02 -19.97
N VAL A 29 -3.14 -10.71 -18.75
CA VAL A 29 -4.55 -10.62 -18.40
C VAL A 29 -4.77 -9.29 -17.69
N THR A 30 -5.67 -8.46 -18.22
CA THR A 30 -6.00 -7.16 -17.61
C THR A 30 -6.51 -7.33 -16.19
N GLY A 31 -5.95 -6.57 -15.25
CA GLY A 31 -6.30 -6.63 -13.82
C GLY A 31 -5.62 -7.76 -13.03
N TYR A 32 -4.67 -8.49 -13.66
CA TYR A 32 -3.90 -9.54 -13.00
C TYR A 32 -2.41 -9.19 -12.97
N ASP A 33 -1.74 -9.61 -11.91
CA ASP A 33 -0.29 -9.51 -11.78
C ASP A 33 0.36 -10.73 -12.44
N ASN A 34 1.01 -10.51 -13.58
CA ASN A 34 1.69 -11.58 -14.33
C ASN A 34 2.86 -12.20 -13.55
N GLN A 35 3.40 -11.51 -12.56
CA GLN A 35 4.48 -12.03 -11.71
C GLN A 35 3.99 -13.08 -10.71
N THR A 36 2.69 -13.17 -10.48
CA THR A 36 2.08 -14.18 -9.59
C THR A 36 1.60 -15.42 -10.33
N LEU A 37 1.88 -15.55 -11.63
CA LEU A 37 1.56 -16.76 -12.40
C LEU A 37 2.32 -17.97 -11.82
N THR A 38 1.61 -19.05 -11.55
CA THR A 38 2.19 -20.28 -10.99
C THR A 38 1.55 -21.51 -11.63
N PRO A 39 2.35 -22.45 -12.15
CA PRO A 39 3.81 -22.42 -12.32
C PRO A 39 4.27 -21.46 -13.42
N THR A 40 5.51 -21.01 -13.39
CA THR A 40 6.15 -20.19 -14.44
C THR A 40 6.86 -21.02 -15.49
N THR A 41 7.04 -22.32 -15.25
CA THR A 41 7.68 -23.26 -16.16
C THR A 41 6.91 -24.58 -16.13
N ILE A 42 6.72 -25.18 -17.29
CA ILE A 42 6.11 -26.50 -17.43
C ILE A 42 6.99 -27.40 -18.34
N SER A 43 6.98 -28.70 -18.07
CA SER A 43 7.50 -29.71 -18.98
C SER A 43 6.34 -30.41 -19.64
N VAL A 44 6.24 -30.26 -20.96
CA VAL A 44 5.24 -30.95 -21.79
C VAL A 44 5.84 -32.29 -22.20
N VAL A 45 5.16 -33.36 -21.81
CA VAL A 45 5.55 -34.74 -22.11
C VAL A 45 4.38 -35.50 -22.67
N GLU A 46 4.66 -36.56 -23.40
CA GLU A 46 3.62 -37.41 -23.96
C GLU A 46 2.70 -37.97 -22.87
N GLY A 47 1.39 -37.90 -23.09
CA GLY A 47 0.38 -38.40 -22.18
C GLY A 47 -0.06 -37.42 -21.06
N THR A 48 0.45 -36.19 -21.05
CA THR A 48 -0.03 -35.13 -20.14
C THR A 48 -0.93 -34.17 -20.92
N ASP A 49 -2.20 -34.15 -20.60
CA ASP A 49 -3.21 -33.41 -21.38
C ASP A 49 -3.67 -32.10 -20.72
N THR A 50 -3.33 -31.87 -19.45
CA THR A 50 -3.80 -30.70 -18.69
C THR A 50 -2.71 -30.10 -17.82
N TYR A 51 -2.51 -28.79 -17.96
CA TYR A 51 -1.64 -27.98 -17.11
C TYR A 51 -2.48 -26.89 -16.45
N ASN A 52 -2.39 -26.80 -15.11
CA ASN A 52 -3.17 -25.84 -14.33
C ASN A 52 -2.28 -24.67 -13.90
N PHE A 53 -2.75 -23.46 -14.18
CA PHE A 53 -2.10 -22.23 -13.80
C PHE A 53 -2.97 -21.42 -12.85
N LYS A 54 -2.31 -20.71 -11.93
CA LYS A 54 -2.95 -19.75 -11.06
C LYS A 54 -2.35 -18.38 -11.29
N ILE A 55 -3.20 -17.37 -11.34
CA ILE A 55 -2.78 -15.97 -11.47
C ILE A 55 -3.51 -15.15 -10.40
N GLY A 56 -2.78 -14.25 -9.75
CA GLY A 56 -3.35 -13.35 -8.74
C GLY A 56 -3.94 -12.10 -9.38
N ALA A 57 -5.19 -11.80 -9.08
CA ALA A 57 -5.79 -10.53 -9.44
C ALA A 57 -5.19 -9.38 -8.63
N THR A 58 -4.97 -8.22 -9.26
CA THR A 58 -4.46 -7.02 -8.60
C THR A 58 -5.38 -5.82 -8.83
N GLY A 59 -5.31 -4.89 -7.90
CA GLY A 59 -6.04 -3.64 -7.93
C GLY A 59 -5.21 -2.47 -7.43
N THR A 60 -5.88 -1.36 -7.18
CA THR A 60 -5.28 -0.12 -6.68
C THR A 60 -5.92 0.26 -5.34
N LEU A 61 -5.09 0.48 -4.32
CA LEU A 61 -5.49 1.05 -3.04
C LEU A 61 -5.00 2.49 -2.96
N THR A 62 -5.93 3.43 -2.81
CA THR A 62 -5.64 4.83 -2.52
C THR A 62 -5.87 5.11 -1.04
N ILE A 63 -4.90 5.75 -0.39
CA ILE A 63 -5.07 6.33 0.94
C ILE A 63 -5.12 7.83 0.75
N HIS A 64 -6.28 8.41 1.04
CA HIS A 64 -6.52 9.85 0.98
C HIS A 64 -6.39 10.43 2.39
N VAL A 65 -5.47 11.36 2.57
CA VAL A 65 -5.12 11.93 3.87
C VAL A 65 -5.52 13.40 3.93
N THR A 66 -6.30 13.73 4.95
CA THR A 66 -6.79 15.09 5.18
C THR A 66 -6.53 15.54 6.61
N GLU A 67 -6.67 16.83 6.86
CA GLU A 67 -6.59 17.42 8.18
C GLU A 67 -7.86 17.09 8.99
N GLU A 68 -7.69 16.66 10.25
CA GLU A 68 -8.79 16.30 11.16
C GLU A 68 -9.69 17.50 11.45
N GLY A 69 -11.00 17.28 11.36
CA GLY A 69 -12.01 18.22 11.83
C GLY A 69 -12.23 19.45 10.96
N THR A 70 -11.69 19.49 9.76
CA THR A 70 -11.97 20.58 8.80
C THR A 70 -13.25 20.28 8.03
N THR A 71 -14.16 21.29 7.96
CA THR A 71 -15.41 21.18 7.16
C THR A 71 -15.14 21.13 5.66
N THR A 72 -13.96 21.53 5.24
CA THR A 72 -13.39 21.35 3.89
C THR A 72 -12.15 20.50 4.07
N SER A 73 -12.19 19.24 3.69
CA SER A 73 -11.08 18.31 3.80
C SER A 73 -9.82 18.90 3.13
N THR A 74 -8.94 19.49 3.94
CA THR A 74 -7.66 20.01 3.46
C THR A 74 -6.72 18.82 3.25
N PRO A 75 -6.25 18.58 2.01
CA PRO A 75 -5.37 17.44 1.74
C PRO A 75 -4.01 17.63 2.39
N ILE A 76 -3.46 16.58 2.97
CA ILE A 76 -2.11 16.56 3.51
C ILE A 76 -1.15 16.01 2.46
N VAL A 77 -0.25 16.88 2.02
CA VAL A 77 0.76 16.60 0.99
C VAL A 77 2.08 16.19 1.64
N GLY A 78 2.73 15.17 1.12
CA GLY A 78 4.05 14.73 1.63
C GLY A 78 3.99 13.68 2.74
N ALA A 79 2.81 13.26 3.20
CA ALA A 79 2.68 12.13 4.10
C ALA A 79 3.14 10.84 3.42
N GLN A 80 3.90 10.00 4.14
CA GLN A 80 4.50 8.80 3.57
C GLN A 80 3.89 7.54 4.17
N PHE A 81 3.65 6.57 3.31
CA PHE A 81 3.07 5.28 3.64
C PHE A 81 3.93 4.15 3.10
N GLN A 82 3.91 3.02 3.80
CA GLN A 82 4.56 1.80 3.34
C GLN A 82 3.71 0.58 3.70
N ARG A 83 3.75 -0.44 2.84
CA ARG A 83 3.12 -1.72 3.14
C ARG A 83 3.87 -2.44 4.26
N THR A 84 3.12 -3.20 5.05
CA THR A 84 3.68 -4.01 6.14
C THR A 84 3.13 -5.42 6.09
N ASP A 85 3.77 -6.34 6.83
CA ASP A 85 3.12 -7.56 7.27
C ASP A 85 2.20 -7.29 8.47
N SER A 86 1.55 -8.32 8.99
CA SER A 86 0.66 -8.22 10.16
C SER A 86 1.37 -7.81 11.46
N THR A 87 2.70 -7.91 11.52
CA THR A 87 3.53 -7.53 12.67
C THR A 87 4.06 -6.10 12.58
N GLY A 88 3.87 -5.44 11.44
CA GLY A 88 4.33 -4.07 11.18
C GLY A 88 5.71 -3.96 10.53
N THR A 89 6.30 -5.10 10.11
CA THR A 89 7.54 -5.09 9.33
C THR A 89 7.26 -4.53 7.95
N VAL A 90 7.94 -3.45 7.58
CA VAL A 90 7.72 -2.76 6.30
C VAL A 90 8.36 -3.49 5.13
N TYR A 91 7.72 -3.40 3.97
CA TYR A 91 8.26 -3.90 2.70
C TYR A 91 7.73 -3.07 1.51
N GLY A 92 8.39 -3.22 0.37
CA GLY A 92 8.03 -2.51 -0.85
C GLY A 92 8.38 -1.01 -0.81
N PRO A 93 7.95 -0.24 -1.82
CA PRO A 93 8.28 1.16 -1.94
C PRO A 93 7.54 2.02 -0.90
N VAL A 94 8.16 3.13 -0.53
CA VAL A 94 7.49 4.23 0.18
C VAL A 94 6.65 5.01 -0.83
N ILE A 95 5.39 5.23 -0.52
CA ILE A 95 4.45 6.02 -1.32
C ILE A 95 4.15 7.30 -0.58
N THR A 96 4.27 8.43 -1.28
CA THR A 96 4.05 9.77 -0.72
C THR A 96 2.74 10.34 -1.25
N THR A 97 1.98 11.04 -0.40
CA THR A 97 0.75 11.71 -0.82
C THR A 97 1.04 12.85 -1.79
N ASP A 98 0.26 12.91 -2.86
CA ASP A 98 0.29 13.93 -3.90
C ASP A 98 -0.37 15.25 -3.46
N ALA A 99 -0.51 16.21 -4.38
CA ALA A 99 -1.14 17.50 -4.14
C ALA A 99 -2.62 17.41 -3.73
N SER A 100 -3.26 16.27 -3.97
CA SER A 100 -4.64 15.97 -3.56
C SER A 100 -4.71 15.12 -2.29
N GLY A 101 -3.58 14.88 -1.60
CA GLY A 101 -3.51 14.05 -0.40
C GLY A 101 -3.58 12.54 -0.66
N ASN A 102 -3.36 12.07 -1.89
CA ASN A 102 -3.49 10.66 -2.25
C ASN A 102 -2.15 9.94 -2.26
N ALA A 103 -2.01 8.87 -1.47
CA ALA A 103 -0.97 7.87 -1.59
C ALA A 103 -1.52 6.63 -2.31
N ILE A 104 -0.97 6.27 -3.47
CA ILE A 104 -1.54 5.26 -4.37
C ILE A 104 -0.65 4.03 -4.44
N PHE A 105 -1.13 2.91 -3.88
CA PHE A 105 -0.50 1.60 -3.99
C PHE A 105 -1.06 0.86 -5.21
N GLN A 106 -0.18 0.60 -6.17
CA GLN A 106 -0.48 -0.20 -7.36
C GLN A 106 -0.23 -1.69 -7.11
N ASN A 107 -0.84 -2.54 -7.95
CA ASN A 107 -0.64 -3.99 -7.93
C ASN A 107 -0.87 -4.62 -6.54
N VAL A 108 -1.89 -4.15 -5.85
CA VAL A 108 -2.30 -4.67 -4.55
C VAL A 108 -3.19 -5.89 -4.76
N PRO A 109 -2.99 -7.01 -4.05
CA PRO A 109 -3.83 -8.18 -4.21
C PRO A 109 -5.31 -7.86 -3.99
N TYR A 110 -6.15 -8.35 -4.89
CA TYR A 110 -7.59 -8.10 -4.91
C TYR A 110 -8.37 -9.38 -5.19
N SER A 111 -9.54 -9.53 -4.60
CA SER A 111 -10.49 -10.58 -4.96
C SER A 111 -11.90 -10.18 -4.57
N PRO A 112 -12.90 -10.35 -5.45
CA PRO A 112 -14.29 -10.02 -5.13
C PRO A 112 -14.95 -10.97 -4.11
N THR A 113 -14.38 -12.17 -3.91
CA THR A 113 -14.98 -13.22 -3.07
C THR A 113 -14.11 -13.63 -1.88
N SER A 114 -12.80 -13.43 -1.95
CA SER A 114 -11.85 -13.85 -0.91
C SER A 114 -10.63 -12.93 -0.92
N ALA A 115 -10.88 -11.64 -0.65
CA ALA A 115 -9.84 -10.62 -0.67
C ALA A 115 -8.83 -10.85 0.47
N PRO A 116 -7.51 -10.88 0.18
CA PRO A 116 -6.49 -10.94 1.20
C PRO A 116 -6.47 -9.64 2.02
N ILE A 117 -6.03 -9.75 3.28
CA ILE A 117 -5.82 -8.58 4.13
C ILE A 117 -4.54 -7.88 3.69
N ILE A 118 -4.63 -6.58 3.48
CA ILE A 118 -3.52 -5.70 3.11
C ILE A 118 -3.20 -4.85 4.34
N TYR A 119 -1.96 -4.95 4.80
CA TYR A 119 -1.47 -4.16 5.91
C TYR A 119 -0.60 -3.01 5.41
N TYR A 120 -0.73 -1.86 6.04
CA TYR A 120 0.06 -0.66 5.76
C TYR A 120 0.18 0.21 7.00
N LYS A 121 1.13 1.13 7.01
CA LYS A 121 1.23 2.17 8.04
C LYS A 121 1.71 3.48 7.45
N GLN A 122 1.35 4.56 8.10
CA GLN A 122 1.97 5.86 7.87
C GLN A 122 3.32 5.88 8.58
N ILE A 123 4.37 6.34 7.90
CA ILE A 123 5.74 6.38 8.41
C ILE A 123 6.25 7.79 8.62
N SER A 124 5.63 8.78 7.96
CA SER A 124 5.84 10.22 8.23
C SER A 124 4.61 11.03 7.85
N SER A 125 4.54 12.27 8.34
CA SER A 125 3.60 13.29 7.88
C SER A 125 4.36 14.40 7.16
N ASP A 126 3.69 15.51 6.87
CA ASP A 126 4.24 16.73 6.26
C ASP A 126 5.11 17.59 7.21
N GLY A 127 5.31 17.14 8.44
CA GLY A 127 6.04 17.85 9.51
C GLY A 127 5.18 18.81 10.33
N ASN A 128 3.93 19.05 9.93
CA ASN A 128 3.01 19.97 10.62
C ASN A 128 1.84 19.26 11.30
N HIS A 129 1.63 17.98 11.01
CA HIS A 129 0.51 17.21 11.54
C HIS A 129 0.99 15.98 12.30
N GLU A 130 0.27 15.66 13.38
CA GLU A 130 0.44 14.41 14.13
C GLU A 130 -0.27 13.27 13.38
N PHE A 131 0.31 12.08 13.40
CA PHE A 131 -0.24 10.90 12.74
C PHE A 131 -0.06 9.63 13.58
N SER A 132 -0.83 8.60 13.26
CA SER A 132 -0.70 7.29 13.89
C SER A 132 0.32 6.42 13.14
N THR A 133 1.29 5.87 13.89
CA THR A 133 2.24 4.86 13.37
C THR A 133 1.72 3.43 13.47
N GLN A 134 0.49 3.24 13.94
CA GLN A 134 -0.13 1.92 14.09
C GLN A 134 -0.33 1.26 12.72
N VAL A 135 -0.17 -0.06 12.69
CA VAL A 135 -0.48 -0.86 11.52
C VAL A 135 -1.98 -0.80 11.24
N GLN A 136 -2.32 -0.36 10.05
CA GLN A 136 -3.68 -0.36 9.53
C GLN A 136 -3.87 -1.55 8.60
N ASN A 137 -5.11 -1.92 8.36
CA ASN A 137 -5.40 -2.98 7.39
C ASN A 137 -6.72 -2.73 6.65
N THR A 138 -6.81 -3.32 5.49
CA THR A 138 -8.01 -3.31 4.65
C THR A 138 -8.03 -4.53 3.75
N THR A 139 -9.14 -4.74 3.05
CA THR A 139 -9.29 -5.75 2.00
C THR A 139 -9.79 -5.10 0.73
N LEU A 140 -9.29 -5.51 -0.44
CA LEU A 140 -9.79 -5.06 -1.73
C LEU A 140 -10.77 -6.09 -2.29
N THR A 141 -12.07 -5.79 -2.19
CA THR A 141 -13.16 -6.55 -2.82
C THR A 141 -13.56 -5.99 -4.19
N THR A 142 -13.09 -4.79 -4.51
CA THR A 142 -13.20 -4.13 -5.81
C THR A 142 -11.80 -3.85 -6.36
N GLN A 143 -11.67 -3.69 -7.67
CA GLN A 143 -10.36 -3.45 -8.30
C GLN A 143 -9.73 -2.11 -7.87
N THR A 144 -10.53 -1.18 -7.39
CA THR A 144 -10.07 0.09 -6.80
C THR A 144 -10.78 0.32 -5.48
N ALA A 145 -10.04 0.82 -4.48
CA ALA A 145 -10.61 1.26 -3.20
C ALA A 145 -9.88 2.52 -2.71
N THR A 146 -10.60 3.37 -2.00
CA THR A 146 -10.05 4.54 -1.30
C THR A 146 -10.34 4.41 0.19
N ILE A 147 -9.33 4.67 1.01
CA ILE A 147 -9.42 4.75 2.47
C ILE A 147 -9.17 6.20 2.86
N GLU A 148 -10.06 6.76 3.65
CA GLU A 148 -9.91 8.10 4.21
C GLU A 148 -9.16 8.01 5.54
N LEU A 149 -8.13 8.83 5.70
CA LEU A 149 -7.38 9.02 6.93
C LEU A 149 -7.31 10.50 7.28
N GLU A 150 -7.33 10.76 8.58
CA GLU A 150 -7.16 12.13 9.09
C GLU A 150 -5.88 12.20 9.94
N ASN A 151 -5.08 13.23 9.70
CA ASN A 151 -3.95 13.59 10.55
C ASN A 151 -4.32 14.82 11.39
N LYS A 152 -3.85 14.84 12.64
CA LYS A 152 -4.25 15.86 13.61
C LYS A 152 -3.40 17.11 13.50
N THR A 153 -4.04 18.27 13.54
CA THR A 153 -3.36 19.54 13.75
C THR A 153 -2.84 19.60 15.21
N PRO A 154 -1.56 19.90 15.42
CA PRO A 154 -1.02 20.05 16.77
C PRO A 154 -1.79 21.09 17.56
N THR A 155 -2.22 20.74 18.76
CA THR A 155 -2.92 21.67 19.65
C THR A 155 -1.92 22.63 20.28
N PRO A 156 -2.13 23.98 20.20
CA PRO A 156 -1.27 24.93 20.88
C PRO A 156 -1.18 24.64 22.39
N ARG A 157 0.02 24.64 22.92
CA ARG A 157 0.27 24.48 24.37
C ARG A 157 0.97 25.71 24.88
N THR A 158 0.57 26.17 26.07
CA THR A 158 1.21 27.26 26.75
C THR A 158 2.23 26.71 27.77
N PHE A 159 3.46 27.14 27.64
CA PHE A 159 4.54 26.83 28.56
C PHE A 159 4.90 28.09 29.32
N THR A 160 4.94 28.02 30.66
CA THR A 160 5.35 29.11 31.54
C THR A 160 6.68 28.75 32.19
N LEU A 161 7.62 29.69 32.14
CA LEU A 161 8.90 29.60 32.84
C LEU A 161 8.92 30.65 33.93
N THR A 162 9.12 30.22 35.20
CA THR A 162 9.20 31.10 36.35
C THR A 162 10.53 30.88 37.09
N ASP A 163 11.05 31.94 37.68
CA ASP A 163 12.23 31.88 38.53
C ASP A 163 11.83 31.52 39.98
N THR A 164 12.28 30.36 40.45
CA THR A 164 11.97 29.88 41.82
C THR A 164 12.69 30.63 42.92
N ASN A 165 13.76 31.35 42.57
CA ASN A 165 14.54 32.16 43.56
C ASN A 165 13.94 33.55 43.80
N TYR A 166 13.03 34.00 42.91
CA TYR A 166 12.40 35.31 42.96
C TYR A 166 10.86 35.20 43.02
N GLU A 167 10.33 34.49 44.02
CA GLU A 167 8.89 34.40 44.28
C GLU A 167 8.06 33.95 43.06
N ASN A 168 8.62 33.09 42.21
CA ASN A 168 8.00 32.60 40.97
C ASN A 168 7.66 33.72 39.96
N LEU A 169 8.48 34.77 39.91
CA LEU A 169 8.31 35.79 38.87
C LEU A 169 8.50 35.21 37.48
N PRO A 170 7.74 35.70 36.49
CA PRO A 170 7.92 35.25 35.09
C PRO A 170 9.32 35.58 34.57
N VAL A 171 9.97 34.62 33.95
CA VAL A 171 11.23 34.86 33.22
C VAL A 171 10.91 35.68 31.98
N SER A 172 11.47 36.89 31.88
CA SER A 172 11.12 37.87 30.85
C SER A 172 11.64 37.50 29.46
N THR A 173 12.77 36.78 29.40
CA THR A 173 13.37 36.33 28.15
C THR A 173 14.04 34.99 28.34
N GLY A 174 13.91 34.09 27.35
CA GLY A 174 14.54 32.76 27.38
C GLY A 174 14.04 31.89 26.26
N THR A 175 14.71 30.77 26.04
CA THR A 175 14.30 29.73 25.11
C THR A 175 14.06 28.45 25.87
N LEU A 176 12.89 27.84 25.68
CA LEU A 176 12.57 26.49 26.16
C LEU A 176 12.60 25.56 24.99
N THR A 177 13.50 24.56 24.99
CA THR A 177 13.61 23.56 23.95
C THR A 177 12.92 22.29 24.41
N LEU A 178 12.01 21.78 23.57
CA LEU A 178 11.35 20.48 23.75
C LEU A 178 11.95 19.51 22.75
N THR A 179 12.44 18.37 23.22
CA THR A 179 12.97 17.30 22.38
C THR A 179 12.14 16.04 22.63
N SER A 180 11.63 15.42 21.58
CA SER A 180 10.95 14.13 21.69
C SER A 180 11.97 13.01 21.91
N ASN A 181 11.61 12.03 22.71
CA ASN A 181 12.39 10.80 22.93
C ASN A 181 12.11 9.75 21.86
#